data_ee68bb98a7afcb4a553c54d3e4c094ce
#
_entry.id   ee68bb98a7afcb4a553c54d3e4c094ce
#
_cell.length_a   1.000
_cell.length_b   1.000
_cell.length_c   1.000
_cell.angle_alpha   90.00
_cell.angle_beta   90.00
_cell.angle_gamma   90.00
#
_symmetry.space_group_name_H-M   'P 1'
#
loop_
_entity.id
_entity.type
_entity.pdbx_description
1 polymer ?
#
loop_
_entity_poly.entity_id
_entity_poly.type
_entity_poly.pdbx_seq_one_letter_code
_entity_poly.pdbx_strand_id
1 'polypeptide(L)'
;KDNDHKILSKLLLNKYDMSLDESRSLIAIQGPKSVRILNNIIKGVENLNFMSGDWFIYKEQKVYVTRSGYTGEDGFEISIENHLAENFTKELLEKGAKLIGLGARDTLRLEAGLCLYGHELDINKTPIEANLKWAISKQRIENSDFIASDVIKNQIIEGVKKIRVGIKPEGRIIAREKTKIFNEDDLLVGEVTSGTFGPSVNGPVAMGYIEKEFSKKDTKVFLEVRGKKHPANICGLPFYKKSYVKGVN
;
A
#
# COMPACT_ATOMS: atom_id res chain seq x y z
N LYS A 1 2.12 -6.07 -15.00
CA LYS A 1 1.53 -5.35 -16.15
C LYS A 1 1.08 -6.33 -17.24
N ASP A 2 1.99 -7.06 -17.91
CA ASP A 2 1.64 -7.95 -19.04
C ASP A 2 0.73 -9.11 -18.65
N ASN A 3 0.98 -9.70 -17.48
CA ASN A 3 0.12 -10.75 -16.93
C ASN A 3 -1.29 -10.21 -16.58
N ASP A 4 -1.37 -9.03 -15.97
CA ASP A 4 -2.64 -8.40 -15.63
C ASP A 4 -3.44 -8.05 -16.89
N HIS A 5 -2.76 -7.53 -17.92
CA HIS A 5 -3.37 -7.27 -19.21
C HIS A 5 -3.95 -8.55 -19.84
N LYS A 6 -3.19 -9.67 -19.84
CA LYS A 6 -3.67 -10.96 -20.34
C LYS A 6 -4.90 -11.47 -19.57
N ILE A 7 -4.88 -11.35 -18.24
CA ILE A 7 -6.01 -11.78 -17.39
C ILE A 7 -7.24 -10.93 -17.69
N LEU A 8 -7.09 -9.61 -17.71
CA LEU A 8 -8.18 -8.68 -17.96
C LEU A 8 -8.74 -8.84 -19.38
N SER A 9 -7.86 -8.95 -20.38
CA SER A 9 -8.29 -9.20 -21.78
C SER A 9 -9.12 -10.47 -21.89
N LYS A 10 -8.72 -11.54 -21.20
CA LYS A 10 -9.47 -12.81 -21.19
C LYS A 10 -10.82 -12.70 -20.48
N LEU A 11 -10.91 -11.91 -19.43
CA LEU A 11 -12.13 -11.72 -18.65
C LEU A 11 -13.13 -10.78 -19.32
N LEU A 12 -12.63 -9.76 -20.01
CA LEU A 12 -13.44 -8.72 -20.64
C LEU A 12 -13.85 -9.06 -22.08
N LEU A 13 -13.44 -10.23 -22.58
CA LEU A 13 -13.67 -10.77 -23.92
C LEU A 13 -14.86 -10.12 -24.64
N ASN A 14 -14.59 -9.33 -25.70
CA ASN A 14 -15.56 -8.72 -26.60
C ASN A 14 -16.63 -7.80 -25.98
N LYS A 15 -16.52 -7.47 -24.69
CA LYS A 15 -17.45 -6.54 -24.03
C LYS A 15 -16.92 -5.11 -23.99
N TYR A 16 -15.59 -4.96 -23.97
CA TYR A 16 -14.92 -3.67 -23.85
C TYR A 16 -13.62 -3.68 -24.64
N ASP A 17 -13.33 -2.57 -25.28
CA ASP A 17 -12.00 -2.31 -25.85
C ASP A 17 -11.01 -2.01 -24.73
N MET A 18 -9.87 -2.70 -24.76
CA MET A 18 -8.81 -2.51 -23.79
C MET A 18 -7.46 -2.43 -24.49
N SER A 19 -6.74 -1.35 -24.24
CA SER A 19 -5.38 -1.14 -24.74
C SER A 19 -4.44 -0.74 -23.61
N LEU A 20 -3.16 -1.07 -23.77
CA LEU A 20 -2.10 -0.55 -22.90
C LEU A 20 -1.66 0.80 -23.48
N ASP A 21 -1.82 1.86 -22.68
CA ASP A 21 -1.30 3.17 -23.03
C ASP A 21 0.16 3.29 -22.53
N GLU A 22 1.10 3.21 -23.46
CA GLU A 22 2.54 3.36 -23.20
C GLU A 22 3.05 4.78 -23.50
N SER A 23 2.17 5.67 -23.95
CA SER A 23 2.50 7.07 -24.25
C SER A 23 2.59 7.95 -23.00
N ARG A 24 2.16 7.43 -21.86
CA ARG A 24 2.05 8.21 -20.61
C ARG A 24 2.97 7.71 -19.50
N SER A 25 3.45 8.68 -18.72
CA SER A 25 4.20 8.47 -17.48
C SER A 25 3.32 8.74 -16.26
N LEU A 26 3.59 8.04 -15.15
CA LEU A 26 2.94 8.28 -13.87
C LEU A 26 3.94 8.92 -12.90
N ILE A 27 3.65 10.14 -12.45
CA ILE A 27 4.47 10.89 -11.51
C ILE A 27 3.69 11.04 -10.20
N ALA A 28 4.32 10.71 -9.07
CA ALA A 28 3.72 10.87 -7.75
C ALA A 28 4.40 12.02 -6.99
N ILE A 29 3.61 12.97 -6.49
CA ILE A 29 4.03 13.98 -5.53
C ILE A 29 3.31 13.76 -4.21
N GLN A 30 4.06 13.55 -3.13
CA GLN A 30 3.52 13.10 -1.85
C GLN A 30 4.00 13.96 -0.69
N GLY A 31 3.20 14.01 0.38
CA GLY A 31 3.50 14.71 1.61
C GLY A 31 2.63 15.95 1.84
N PRO A 32 2.66 16.53 3.05
CA PRO A 32 1.72 17.58 3.48
C PRO A 32 1.84 18.88 2.68
N LYS A 33 2.91 19.09 1.92
CA LYS A 33 3.11 20.25 1.05
C LYS A 33 2.73 19.98 -0.42
N SER A 34 2.36 18.75 -0.77
CA SER A 34 2.09 18.34 -2.15
C SER A 34 1.01 19.18 -2.82
N VAL A 35 -0.12 19.43 -2.13
CA VAL A 35 -1.21 20.24 -2.66
C VAL A 35 -0.74 21.64 -3.01
N ARG A 36 0.02 22.29 -2.13
CA ARG A 36 0.52 23.65 -2.36
C ARG A 36 1.49 23.70 -3.55
N ILE A 37 2.36 22.72 -3.66
CA ILE A 37 3.35 22.65 -4.76
C ILE A 37 2.62 22.40 -6.08
N LEU A 38 1.78 21.39 -6.13
CA LEU A 38 1.09 21.00 -7.37
C LEU A 38 0.11 22.07 -7.85
N ASN A 39 -0.62 22.72 -6.94
CA ASN A 39 -1.58 23.77 -7.30
C ASN A 39 -0.93 25.03 -7.87
N ASN A 40 0.38 25.24 -7.67
CA ASN A 40 1.11 26.31 -8.37
C ASN A 40 1.33 26.01 -9.86
N ILE A 41 1.27 24.73 -10.25
CA ILE A 41 1.50 24.26 -11.63
C ILE A 41 0.17 23.91 -12.30
N ILE A 42 -0.68 23.18 -11.62
CA ILE A 42 -2.00 22.75 -12.11
C ILE A 42 -3.06 23.28 -11.13
N LYS A 43 -3.83 24.27 -11.57
CA LYS A 43 -4.86 24.90 -10.74
C LYS A 43 -6.07 24.00 -10.53
N GLY A 44 -6.66 24.06 -9.34
CA GLY A 44 -7.88 23.35 -9.00
C GLY A 44 -7.69 21.96 -8.41
N VAL A 45 -6.45 21.45 -8.35
CA VAL A 45 -6.17 20.12 -7.78
C VAL A 45 -6.48 20.03 -6.28
N GLU A 46 -6.50 21.17 -5.58
CA GLU A 46 -6.88 21.27 -4.16
C GLU A 46 -8.33 20.85 -3.91
N ASN A 47 -9.20 20.93 -4.93
CA ASN A 47 -10.61 20.54 -4.84
C ASN A 47 -10.85 19.04 -4.93
N LEU A 48 -9.83 18.25 -5.32
CA LEU A 48 -9.93 16.81 -5.33
C LEU A 48 -10.04 16.26 -3.89
N ASN A 49 -10.90 15.28 -3.72
CA ASN A 49 -10.98 14.49 -2.49
C ASN A 49 -10.03 13.31 -2.55
N PHE A 50 -9.64 12.78 -1.39
CA PHE A 50 -8.87 11.54 -1.35
C PHE A 50 -9.61 10.41 -2.09
N MET A 51 -8.88 9.67 -2.92
CA MET A 51 -9.39 8.62 -3.82
C MET A 51 -10.33 9.14 -4.92
N SER A 52 -10.27 10.42 -5.25
CA SER A 52 -10.91 10.96 -6.46
C SER A 52 -9.86 11.40 -7.50
N GLY A 53 -10.29 11.58 -8.72
CA GLY A 53 -9.44 12.07 -9.80
C GLY A 53 -10.24 12.78 -10.88
N ASP A 54 -9.58 13.67 -11.61
CA ASP A 54 -10.17 14.41 -12.70
C ASP A 54 -9.11 14.78 -13.74
N TRP A 55 -9.58 15.29 -14.89
CA TRP A 55 -8.75 15.83 -15.95
C TRP A 55 -8.46 17.33 -15.72
N PHE A 56 -7.19 17.67 -15.84
CA PHE A 56 -6.69 19.05 -15.74
C PHE A 56 -5.90 19.40 -16.99
N ILE A 57 -5.51 20.69 -17.09
CA ILE A 57 -4.67 21.19 -18.17
C ILE A 57 -3.29 21.57 -17.64
N TYR A 58 -2.26 21.04 -18.28
CA TYR A 58 -0.88 21.45 -18.10
C TYR A 58 -0.28 21.76 -19.48
N LYS A 59 0.16 23.03 -19.70
CA LYS A 59 0.71 23.50 -21.00
C LYS A 59 -0.15 23.04 -22.19
N GLU A 60 -1.44 23.38 -22.14
CA GLU A 60 -2.46 23.07 -23.17
C GLU A 60 -2.75 21.57 -23.38
N GLN A 61 -2.09 20.69 -22.65
CA GLN A 61 -2.27 19.23 -22.72
C GLN A 61 -3.08 18.70 -21.52
N LYS A 62 -3.89 17.68 -21.78
CA LYS A 62 -4.69 17.01 -20.75
C LYS A 62 -3.80 16.11 -19.89
N VAL A 63 -3.86 16.28 -18.58
CA VAL A 63 -3.27 15.43 -17.59
C VAL A 63 -4.35 14.90 -16.65
N TYR A 64 -4.27 13.63 -16.28
CA TYR A 64 -5.19 13.06 -15.30
C TYR A 64 -4.51 13.08 -13.94
N VAL A 65 -5.16 13.68 -12.95
CA VAL A 65 -4.63 13.82 -11.60
C VAL A 65 -5.56 13.11 -10.63
N THR A 66 -5.02 12.22 -9.83
CA THR A 66 -5.72 11.63 -8.69
C THR A 66 -5.14 12.16 -7.38
N ARG A 67 -5.99 12.35 -6.37
CA ARG A 67 -5.52 12.62 -5.01
C ARG A 67 -5.42 11.28 -4.28
N SER A 68 -4.28 10.65 -4.45
CA SER A 68 -3.97 9.29 -4.01
C SER A 68 -2.47 9.14 -3.79
N GLY A 69 -2.07 8.01 -3.21
CA GLY A 69 -0.66 7.74 -3.02
C GLY A 69 -0.39 6.53 -2.16
N TYR A 70 0.89 6.26 -1.95
CA TYR A 70 1.40 5.07 -1.29
C TYR A 70 2.32 5.39 -0.10
N THR A 71 2.04 6.49 0.59
CA THR A 71 2.91 7.00 1.68
C THR A 71 2.19 7.18 3.01
N GLY A 72 0.86 7.09 3.03
CA GLY A 72 0.07 7.41 4.22
C GLY A 72 -0.14 8.91 4.44
N GLU A 73 0.44 9.75 3.59
CA GLU A 73 0.28 11.21 3.58
C GLU A 73 -0.59 11.69 2.43
N ASP A 74 -1.05 12.94 2.50
CA ASP A 74 -1.71 13.59 1.38
C ASP A 74 -0.77 13.67 0.17
N GLY A 75 -1.33 13.49 -1.02
CA GLY A 75 -0.53 13.48 -2.24
C GLY A 75 -1.35 13.23 -3.48
N PHE A 76 -0.66 13.30 -4.62
CA PHE A 76 -1.27 13.17 -5.93
C PHE A 76 -0.45 12.24 -6.81
N GLU A 77 -1.13 11.55 -7.72
CA GLU A 77 -0.53 10.79 -8.81
C GLU A 77 -1.01 11.41 -10.13
N ILE A 78 -0.07 11.73 -10.98
CA ILE A 78 -0.29 12.48 -12.22
C ILE A 78 0.07 11.60 -13.41
N SER A 79 -0.92 11.29 -14.24
CA SER A 79 -0.71 10.66 -15.53
C SER A 79 -0.53 11.75 -16.58
N ILE A 80 0.65 11.79 -17.19
CA ILE A 80 1.11 12.81 -18.13
C ILE A 80 1.79 12.19 -19.34
N GLU A 81 1.71 12.82 -20.50
CA GLU A 81 2.39 12.33 -21.69
C GLU A 81 3.92 12.27 -21.50
N ASN A 82 4.55 11.23 -22.03
CA ASN A 82 5.97 10.94 -21.81
C ASN A 82 6.87 12.13 -22.12
N HIS A 83 6.61 12.85 -23.22
CA HIS A 83 7.43 13.99 -23.66
C HIS A 83 7.36 15.20 -22.72
N LEU A 84 6.33 15.29 -21.86
CA LEU A 84 6.16 16.36 -20.88
C LEU A 84 6.72 16.01 -19.50
N ALA A 85 6.93 14.72 -19.22
CA ALA A 85 7.23 14.22 -17.88
C ALA A 85 8.50 14.83 -17.27
N GLU A 86 9.56 14.99 -18.08
CA GLU A 86 10.82 15.59 -17.62
C GLU A 86 10.65 17.04 -17.22
N ASN A 87 10.02 17.86 -18.08
CA ASN A 87 9.79 19.29 -17.81
C ASN A 87 8.87 19.47 -16.61
N PHE A 88 7.81 18.67 -16.51
CA PHE A 88 6.89 18.71 -15.37
C PHE A 88 7.62 18.37 -14.05
N THR A 89 8.49 17.37 -14.07
CA THR A 89 9.30 17.02 -12.90
C THR A 89 10.24 18.15 -12.49
N LYS A 90 10.90 18.82 -13.45
CA LYS A 90 11.75 20.00 -13.18
C LYS A 90 10.97 21.12 -12.52
N GLU A 91 9.77 21.44 -13.01
CA GLU A 91 8.91 22.46 -12.40
C GLU A 91 8.49 22.09 -10.97
N LEU A 92 8.17 20.83 -10.70
CA LEU A 92 7.92 20.37 -9.33
C LEU A 92 9.11 20.61 -8.40
N LEU A 93 10.33 20.30 -8.85
CA LEU A 93 11.56 20.53 -8.08
C LEU A 93 11.81 22.02 -7.82
N GLU A 94 11.62 22.88 -8.82
CA GLU A 94 11.72 24.35 -8.69
C GLU A 94 10.72 24.90 -7.68
N LYS A 95 9.54 24.28 -7.55
CA LYS A 95 8.52 24.65 -6.54
C LYS A 95 8.77 24.02 -5.16
N GLY A 96 9.90 23.30 -4.99
CA GLY A 96 10.37 22.80 -3.71
C GLY A 96 10.04 21.34 -3.42
N ALA A 97 9.59 20.56 -4.41
CA ALA A 97 9.57 19.12 -4.30
C ALA A 97 11.01 18.57 -4.23
N LYS A 98 11.15 17.36 -3.71
CA LYS A 98 12.46 16.67 -3.65
C LYS A 98 12.32 15.29 -4.29
N LEU A 99 13.35 14.87 -5.01
CA LEU A 99 13.43 13.50 -5.50
C LEU A 99 13.55 12.54 -4.31
N ILE A 100 12.74 11.49 -4.35
CA ILE A 100 12.65 10.48 -3.30
C ILE A 100 13.11 9.14 -3.86
N GLY A 101 14.06 8.50 -3.18
CA GLY A 101 14.53 7.17 -3.55
C GLY A 101 13.54 6.06 -3.17
N LEU A 102 13.70 4.91 -3.83
CA LEU A 102 12.83 3.74 -3.63
C LEU A 102 12.81 3.25 -2.18
N GLY A 103 13.95 3.33 -1.47
CA GLY A 103 14.03 2.96 -0.05
C GLY A 103 13.15 3.84 0.86
N ALA A 104 13.06 5.15 0.57
CA ALA A 104 12.17 6.05 1.31
C ALA A 104 10.69 5.74 1.00
N ARG A 105 10.35 5.44 -0.26
CA ARG A 105 9.00 5.00 -0.65
C ARG A 105 8.60 3.72 0.08
N ASP A 106 9.49 2.73 0.17
CA ASP A 106 9.23 1.47 0.87
C ASP A 106 9.06 1.68 2.38
N THR A 107 9.88 2.51 2.99
CA THR A 107 9.75 2.85 4.41
C THR A 107 8.42 3.53 4.71
N LEU A 108 8.02 4.53 3.91
CA LEU A 108 6.78 5.26 4.10
C LEU A 108 5.54 4.36 3.95
N ARG A 109 5.49 3.51 2.91
CA ARG A 109 4.36 2.59 2.75
C ARG A 109 4.27 1.62 3.93
N LEU A 110 5.41 1.12 4.43
CA LEU A 110 5.44 0.19 5.55
C LEU A 110 4.96 0.86 6.84
N GLU A 111 5.42 2.07 7.17
CA GLU A 111 4.91 2.85 8.30
C GLU A 111 3.40 3.10 8.20
N ALA A 112 2.90 3.31 6.99
CA ALA A 112 1.47 3.45 6.70
C ALA A 112 0.70 2.11 6.72
N GLY A 113 1.38 0.97 6.90
CA GLY A 113 0.77 -0.36 6.91
C GLY A 113 0.21 -0.80 5.55
N LEU A 114 0.74 -0.26 4.44
CA LEU A 114 0.30 -0.58 3.09
C LEU A 114 1.06 -1.80 2.55
N CYS A 115 0.31 -2.72 1.94
CA CYS A 115 0.86 -3.93 1.34
C CYS A 115 1.71 -3.63 0.09
N LEU A 116 2.75 -4.42 -0.13
CA LEU A 116 3.51 -4.45 -1.37
C LEU A 116 3.32 -5.80 -2.04
N TYR A 117 2.99 -5.81 -3.34
CA TYR A 117 2.92 -7.04 -4.11
C TYR A 117 4.33 -7.64 -4.26
N GLY A 118 4.43 -8.95 -4.04
CA GLY A 118 5.70 -9.67 -3.93
C GLY A 118 6.19 -9.85 -2.49
N HIS A 119 5.59 -9.14 -1.52
CA HIS A 119 5.88 -9.24 -0.08
C HIS A 119 4.64 -9.66 0.71
N GLU A 120 3.72 -8.70 0.99
CA GLU A 120 2.47 -9.00 1.69
C GLU A 120 1.43 -9.66 0.79
N LEU A 121 1.46 -9.39 -0.51
CA LEU A 121 0.52 -9.89 -1.50
C LEU A 121 1.23 -10.67 -2.59
N ASP A 122 0.65 -11.81 -2.95
CA ASP A 122 1.04 -12.63 -4.08
C ASP A 122 -0.18 -13.40 -4.61
N ILE A 123 0.01 -14.29 -5.58
CA ILE A 123 -1.06 -15.10 -6.17
C ILE A 123 -1.68 -16.11 -5.19
N ASN A 124 -1.06 -16.35 -4.02
CA ASN A 124 -1.47 -17.33 -3.01
C ASN A 124 -2.08 -16.64 -1.77
N LYS A 125 -2.18 -15.32 -1.75
CA LYS A 125 -2.72 -14.55 -0.62
C LYS A 125 -4.05 -13.94 -0.97
N THR A 126 -5.05 -14.21 -0.14
CA THR A 126 -6.38 -13.60 -0.30
C THR A 126 -6.44 -12.23 0.39
N PRO A 127 -7.39 -11.37 -0.02
CA PRO A 127 -7.67 -10.12 0.68
C PRO A 127 -8.06 -10.31 2.16
N ILE A 128 -8.64 -11.46 2.52
CA ILE A 128 -9.03 -11.75 3.90
C ILE A 128 -7.79 -12.04 4.76
N GLU A 129 -6.91 -12.91 4.28
CA GLU A 129 -5.62 -13.18 4.93
C GLU A 129 -4.76 -11.91 5.05
N ALA A 130 -4.77 -11.06 4.00
CA ALA A 130 -4.06 -9.79 3.99
C ALA A 130 -4.70 -8.70 4.88
N ASN A 131 -5.80 -9.00 5.56
CA ASN A 131 -6.56 -8.03 6.37
C ASN A 131 -7.05 -6.81 5.54
N LEU A 132 -7.50 -7.09 4.29
CA LEU A 132 -8.00 -6.12 3.32
C LEU A 132 -9.47 -6.34 2.96
N LYS A 133 -10.26 -7.01 3.81
CA LYS A 133 -11.70 -7.23 3.59
C LYS A 133 -12.43 -5.92 3.22
N TRP A 134 -12.01 -4.81 3.81
CA TRP A 134 -12.59 -3.48 3.54
C TRP A 134 -12.48 -3.02 2.09
N ALA A 135 -11.53 -3.58 1.30
CA ALA A 135 -11.36 -3.25 -0.11
C ALA A 135 -12.40 -3.95 -1.02
N ILE A 136 -13.14 -4.92 -0.49
CA ILE A 136 -14.21 -5.61 -1.20
C ILE A 136 -15.54 -4.99 -0.75
N SER A 137 -16.32 -4.45 -1.68
CA SER A 137 -17.59 -3.83 -1.33
C SER A 137 -18.57 -4.86 -0.74
N LYS A 138 -19.40 -4.42 0.21
CA LYS A 138 -20.38 -5.27 0.86
C LYS A 138 -21.32 -5.93 -0.16
N GLN A 139 -21.79 -5.15 -1.13
CA GLN A 139 -22.65 -5.64 -2.21
C GLN A 139 -22.01 -6.77 -3.01
N ARG A 140 -20.71 -6.67 -3.35
CA ARG A 140 -19.98 -7.73 -4.05
C ARG A 140 -19.91 -9.01 -3.22
N ILE A 141 -19.65 -8.90 -1.92
CA ILE A 141 -19.62 -10.04 -1.01
C ILE A 141 -21.01 -10.71 -0.95
N GLU A 142 -22.08 -9.93 -0.86
CA GLU A 142 -23.45 -10.44 -0.82
C GLU A 142 -23.84 -11.14 -2.14
N ASN A 143 -23.56 -10.50 -3.27
CA ASN A 143 -23.95 -11.01 -4.59
C ASN A 143 -23.10 -12.18 -5.08
N SER A 144 -21.88 -12.34 -4.57
CA SER A 144 -20.91 -13.35 -5.05
C SER A 144 -20.58 -13.26 -6.55
N ASP A 145 -20.61 -12.05 -7.10
CA ASP A 145 -20.46 -11.77 -8.52
C ASP A 145 -19.02 -11.39 -8.95
N PHE A 146 -18.03 -11.94 -8.26
CA PHE A 146 -16.61 -11.71 -8.54
C PHE A 146 -15.78 -13.00 -8.46
N ILE A 147 -14.58 -12.96 -9.04
CA ILE A 147 -13.66 -14.10 -9.08
C ILE A 147 -13.29 -14.51 -7.66
N ALA A 148 -13.28 -15.83 -7.38
CA ALA A 148 -12.97 -16.42 -6.08
C ALA A 148 -13.94 -16.03 -4.95
N SER A 149 -15.15 -15.60 -5.27
CA SER A 149 -16.19 -15.21 -4.28
C SER A 149 -16.45 -16.30 -3.25
N ASP A 150 -16.45 -17.58 -3.65
CA ASP A 150 -16.69 -18.72 -2.74
C ASP A 150 -15.56 -18.83 -1.70
N VAL A 151 -14.31 -18.72 -2.13
CA VAL A 151 -13.14 -18.73 -1.23
C VAL A 151 -13.22 -17.58 -0.24
N ILE A 152 -13.52 -16.38 -0.72
CA ILE A 152 -13.62 -15.17 0.10
C ILE A 152 -14.77 -15.30 1.12
N LYS A 153 -15.94 -15.79 0.69
CA LYS A 153 -17.08 -16.02 1.60
C LYS A 153 -16.75 -17.04 2.68
N ASN A 154 -16.18 -18.17 2.31
CA ASN A 154 -15.80 -19.20 3.27
C ASN A 154 -14.82 -18.64 4.30
N GLN A 155 -13.80 -17.89 3.87
CA GLN A 155 -12.86 -17.26 4.79
C GLN A 155 -13.48 -16.18 5.68
N ILE A 156 -14.52 -15.51 5.22
CA ILE A 156 -15.29 -14.55 6.06
C ILE A 156 -16.10 -15.29 7.14
N ILE A 157 -16.66 -16.45 6.83
CA ILE A 157 -17.52 -17.23 7.73
C ILE A 157 -16.67 -18.05 8.69
N GLU A 158 -15.73 -18.83 8.18
CA GLU A 158 -14.93 -19.79 8.94
C GLU A 158 -13.66 -19.17 9.55
N GLY A 159 -13.24 -18.02 9.03
CA GLY A 159 -11.97 -17.39 9.36
C GLY A 159 -10.81 -17.88 8.47
N VAL A 160 -9.63 -17.38 8.76
CA VAL A 160 -8.40 -17.72 8.06
C VAL A 160 -7.40 -18.35 9.04
N LYS A 161 -6.56 -19.27 8.56
CA LYS A 161 -5.51 -19.88 9.39
C LYS A 161 -4.41 -18.88 9.74
N LYS A 162 -4.00 -18.06 8.78
CA LYS A 162 -2.98 -17.01 8.96
C LYS A 162 -3.54 -15.65 8.54
N ILE A 163 -3.08 -14.61 9.22
CA ILE A 163 -3.51 -13.24 8.93
C ILE A 163 -2.32 -12.29 9.01
N ARG A 164 -2.34 -11.27 8.16
CA ARG A 164 -1.34 -10.20 8.19
C ARG A 164 -1.54 -9.30 9.40
N VAL A 165 -0.43 -9.03 10.09
CA VAL A 165 -0.37 -8.17 11.28
C VAL A 165 0.78 -7.17 11.19
N GLY A 166 0.70 -6.12 12.01
CA GLY A 166 1.83 -5.30 12.37
C GLY A 166 2.63 -5.93 13.50
N ILE A 167 3.95 -5.78 13.46
CA ILE A 167 4.87 -6.30 14.45
C ILE A 167 5.81 -5.19 14.87
N LYS A 168 5.93 -4.95 16.16
CA LYS A 168 6.83 -3.96 16.74
C LYS A 168 7.93 -4.67 17.52
N PRO A 169 9.14 -4.82 16.94
CA PRO A 169 10.29 -5.36 17.65
C PRO A 169 10.66 -4.49 18.85
N GLU A 170 11.10 -5.10 19.93
CA GLU A 170 11.67 -4.37 21.05
C GLU A 170 13.12 -3.93 20.74
N GLY A 171 13.52 -2.78 21.26
CA GLY A 171 14.84 -2.22 21.04
C GLY A 171 15.04 -1.71 19.60
N ARG A 172 16.18 -2.02 18.99
CA ARG A 172 16.59 -1.50 17.66
C ARG A 172 16.77 -2.59 16.59
N ILE A 173 16.29 -3.79 16.85
CA ILE A 173 16.45 -4.91 15.92
C ILE A 173 15.49 -4.75 14.74
N ILE A 174 16.03 -4.82 13.53
CA ILE A 174 15.26 -4.80 12.29
C ILE A 174 15.08 -6.24 11.81
N ALA A 175 13.84 -6.72 11.83
CA ALA A 175 13.46 -8.00 11.25
C ALA A 175 13.15 -7.80 9.77
N ARG A 176 13.94 -8.43 8.89
CA ARG A 176 13.75 -8.36 7.43
C ARG A 176 12.76 -9.43 6.97
N GLU A 177 12.40 -9.37 5.71
CA GLU A 177 11.64 -10.43 5.02
C GLU A 177 12.20 -11.82 5.34
N LYS A 178 11.32 -12.82 5.47
CA LYS A 178 11.63 -14.21 5.83
C LYS A 178 12.15 -14.43 7.25
N THR A 179 12.15 -13.40 8.10
CA THR A 179 12.42 -13.59 9.53
C THR A 179 11.30 -14.43 10.14
N LYS A 180 11.65 -15.52 10.81
CA LYS A 180 10.71 -16.42 11.49
C LYS A 180 10.16 -15.79 12.75
N ILE A 181 8.87 -16.04 13.02
CA ILE A 181 8.15 -15.57 14.19
C ILE A 181 7.79 -16.78 15.07
N PHE A 182 8.18 -16.73 16.33
CA PHE A 182 7.91 -17.78 17.32
C PHE A 182 7.02 -17.24 18.44
N ASN A 183 6.23 -18.11 19.06
CA ASN A 183 5.50 -17.81 20.28
C ASN A 183 6.38 -17.98 21.54
N GLU A 184 5.78 -17.86 22.74
CA GLU A 184 6.47 -18.03 24.01
C GLU A 184 6.90 -19.49 24.28
N ASP A 185 6.22 -20.46 23.68
CA ASP A 185 6.54 -21.89 23.77
C ASP A 185 7.56 -22.35 22.71
N ASP A 186 8.19 -21.42 22.02
CA ASP A 186 9.20 -21.70 21.00
C ASP A 186 8.66 -22.34 19.72
N LEU A 187 7.36 -22.30 19.47
CA LEU A 187 6.72 -22.80 18.26
C LEU A 187 6.78 -21.75 17.15
N LEU A 188 7.10 -22.20 15.92
CA LEU A 188 7.07 -21.35 14.73
C LEU A 188 5.62 -21.02 14.35
N VAL A 189 5.21 -19.77 14.51
CA VAL A 189 3.83 -19.33 14.31
C VAL A 189 3.66 -18.36 13.14
N GLY A 190 4.74 -17.93 12.49
CA GLY A 190 4.62 -16.99 11.37
C GLY A 190 5.94 -16.62 10.73
N GLU A 191 5.85 -15.66 9.79
CA GLU A 191 6.99 -15.12 9.04
C GLU A 191 6.78 -13.65 8.73
N VAL A 192 7.85 -12.86 8.81
CA VAL A 192 7.89 -11.45 8.42
C VAL A 192 7.94 -11.34 6.89
N THR A 193 7.11 -10.47 6.33
CA THR A 193 7.07 -10.16 4.89
C THR A 193 7.82 -8.87 4.56
N SER A 194 7.79 -7.88 5.45
CA SER A 194 8.51 -6.61 5.30
C SER A 194 8.95 -6.08 6.65
N GLY A 195 10.12 -5.46 6.70
CA GLY A 195 10.59 -4.83 7.93
C GLY A 195 11.70 -3.82 7.69
N THR A 196 11.64 -2.72 8.43
CA THR A 196 12.60 -1.60 8.34
C THR A 196 12.68 -0.85 9.66
N PHE A 197 13.60 0.11 9.72
CA PHE A 197 13.52 1.18 10.71
C PHE A 197 12.58 2.27 10.18
N GLY A 198 11.55 2.62 10.95
CA GLY A 198 10.60 3.67 10.62
C GLY A 198 11.03 5.01 11.22
N PRO A 199 11.50 5.98 10.41
CA PRO A 199 11.91 7.30 10.92
C PRO A 199 10.76 8.07 11.60
N SER A 200 9.53 7.94 11.06
CA SER A 200 8.36 8.66 11.62
C SER A 200 7.92 8.12 12.97
N VAL A 201 8.12 6.84 13.21
CA VAL A 201 7.83 6.18 14.51
C VAL A 201 9.07 6.03 15.39
N ASN A 202 10.23 6.44 14.89
CA ASN A 202 11.53 6.37 15.57
C ASN A 202 11.85 4.97 16.12
N GLY A 203 11.59 3.93 15.34
CA GLY A 203 11.80 2.56 15.77
C GLY A 203 11.63 1.53 14.68
N PRO A 204 12.03 0.26 14.95
CA PRO A 204 11.82 -0.83 14.01
C PRO A 204 10.34 -1.17 13.90
N VAL A 205 9.91 -1.44 12.68
CA VAL A 205 8.55 -1.90 12.34
C VAL A 205 8.63 -3.03 11.32
N ALA A 206 7.71 -3.98 11.42
CA ALA A 206 7.60 -5.08 10.48
C ALA A 206 6.14 -5.46 10.24
N MET A 207 5.85 -6.00 9.08
CA MET A 207 4.60 -6.71 8.80
C MET A 207 4.91 -8.17 8.51
N GLY A 208 3.97 -9.03 8.79
CA GLY A 208 4.12 -10.46 8.53
C GLY A 208 2.79 -11.19 8.64
N TYR A 209 2.81 -12.46 8.28
CA TYR A 209 1.70 -13.38 8.47
C TYR A 209 1.96 -14.24 9.69
N ILE A 210 0.96 -14.33 10.55
CA ILE A 210 0.99 -15.14 11.77
C ILE A 210 -0.27 -15.98 11.86
N GLU A 211 -0.19 -17.13 12.53
CA GLU A 211 -1.36 -17.95 12.84
C GLU A 211 -2.40 -17.12 13.60
N LYS A 212 -3.67 -17.27 13.22
CA LYS A 212 -4.76 -16.40 13.64
C LYS A 212 -4.90 -16.29 15.16
N GLU A 213 -4.66 -17.36 15.89
CA GLU A 213 -4.75 -17.40 17.35
C GLU A 213 -3.76 -16.45 18.04
N PHE A 214 -2.57 -16.22 17.44
CA PHE A 214 -1.55 -15.30 17.96
C PHE A 214 -1.67 -13.88 17.44
N SER A 215 -2.68 -13.56 16.61
CA SER A 215 -2.81 -12.27 15.93
C SER A 215 -3.39 -11.13 16.79
N LYS A 216 -3.75 -11.40 18.05
CA LYS A 216 -4.31 -10.39 18.95
C LYS A 216 -3.27 -9.30 19.23
N LYS A 217 -3.72 -8.04 19.26
CA LYS A 217 -2.87 -6.92 19.64
C LYS A 217 -2.25 -7.15 21.02
N ASP A 218 -0.97 -6.76 21.16
CA ASP A 218 -0.14 -6.88 22.36
C ASP A 218 0.27 -8.34 22.71
N THR A 219 -0.03 -9.32 21.81
CA THR A 219 0.54 -10.67 21.93
C THR A 219 2.04 -10.61 21.76
N LYS A 220 2.77 -11.17 22.72
CA LYS A 220 4.23 -11.27 22.70
C LYS A 220 4.68 -12.39 21.76
N VAL A 221 5.66 -12.09 20.93
CA VAL A 221 6.28 -13.01 19.98
C VAL A 221 7.79 -12.80 19.94
N PHE A 222 8.50 -13.70 19.29
CA PHE A 222 9.96 -13.63 19.14
C PHE A 222 10.34 -13.70 17.67
N LEU A 223 11.26 -12.83 17.26
CA LEU A 223 11.79 -12.74 15.91
C LEU A 223 13.19 -13.32 15.86
N GLU A 224 13.42 -14.32 14.99
CA GLU A 224 14.73 -14.94 14.85
C GLU A 224 15.61 -14.12 13.90
N VAL A 225 16.47 -13.27 14.46
CA VAL A 225 17.41 -12.46 13.70
C VAL A 225 18.83 -12.91 14.01
N ARG A 226 19.58 -13.34 12.98
CA ARG A 226 20.97 -13.83 13.09
C ARG A 226 21.11 -14.96 14.13
N GLY A 227 20.18 -15.90 14.13
CA GLY A 227 20.18 -17.05 15.03
C GLY A 227 19.86 -16.75 16.51
N LYS A 228 19.37 -15.52 16.80
CA LYS A 228 18.92 -15.12 18.14
C LYS A 228 17.47 -14.71 18.10
N LYS A 229 16.71 -15.06 19.13
CA LYS A 229 15.33 -14.65 19.33
C LYS A 229 15.25 -13.31 20.05
N HIS A 230 14.55 -12.37 19.43
CA HIS A 230 14.36 -11.01 19.94
C HIS A 230 12.88 -10.78 20.22
N PRO A 231 12.50 -10.25 21.37
CA PRO A 231 11.11 -10.01 21.71
C PRO A 231 10.49 -8.95 20.79
N ALA A 232 9.22 -9.14 20.49
CA ALA A 232 8.40 -8.21 19.73
C ALA A 232 6.93 -8.36 20.16
N ASN A 233 6.12 -7.37 19.84
CA ASN A 233 4.70 -7.39 20.12
C ASN A 233 3.89 -7.25 18.84
N ILE A 234 2.80 -8.00 18.73
CA ILE A 234 1.80 -7.81 17.67
C ILE A 234 1.12 -6.46 17.89
N CYS A 235 0.97 -5.68 16.84
CA CYS A 235 0.32 -4.37 16.92
C CYS A 235 -0.65 -4.13 15.76
N GLY A 236 -1.48 -3.11 15.92
CA GLY A 236 -2.37 -2.63 14.87
C GLY A 236 -1.61 -1.91 13.76
N LEU A 237 -2.25 -1.83 12.60
CA LEU A 237 -1.80 -1.02 11.46
C LEU A 237 -2.77 0.16 11.26
N PRO A 238 -2.26 1.32 10.85
CA PRO A 238 -0.88 1.66 10.51
C PRO A 238 0.02 1.87 11.73
N PHE A 239 1.34 1.82 11.55
CA PHE A 239 2.30 2.19 12.60
C PHE A 239 2.36 3.70 12.82
N TYR A 240 2.21 4.46 11.75
CA TYR A 240 2.13 5.92 11.74
C TYR A 240 0.74 6.37 11.27
N LYS A 241 0.14 7.35 11.97
CA LYS A 241 -1.22 7.81 11.68
C LYS A 241 -1.28 8.42 10.27
N LYS A 242 -2.15 7.86 9.43
CA LYS A 242 -2.40 8.36 8.07
C LYS A 242 -3.01 9.76 8.09
N SER A 243 -2.55 10.62 7.16
CA SER A 243 -2.98 12.01 7.03
C SER A 243 -3.57 12.27 5.64
N TYR A 244 -4.70 11.63 5.34
CA TYR A 244 -5.43 11.83 4.09
C TYR A 244 -6.45 12.96 4.23
N VAL A 245 -6.53 13.81 3.21
CA VAL A 245 -7.57 14.85 3.11
C VAL A 245 -8.88 14.20 2.67
N LYS A 246 -9.79 14.07 3.60
CA LYS A 246 -11.17 13.65 3.30
C LYS A 246 -11.97 14.90 2.96
N GLY A 247 -12.74 14.82 1.87
CA GLY A 247 -13.67 15.90 1.51
C GLY A 247 -14.64 16.20 2.65
N VAL A 248 -15.11 17.45 2.68
CA VAL A 248 -16.27 17.82 3.50
C VAL A 248 -17.48 17.18 2.84
N ASN A 249 -18.13 16.22 3.52
CA ASN A 249 -19.43 15.68 3.11
C ASN A 249 -20.49 16.77 3.30
#